data_27484ac63f1f851fc468f370f477647a
#
_entry.id   27484ac63f1f851fc468f370f477647a
#
_cell.length_a   1.000
_cell.length_b   1.000
_cell.length_c   1.000
_cell.angle_alpha   90.00
_cell.angle_beta   90.00
_cell.angle_gamma   90.00
#
_symmetry.space_group_name_H-M   'P 1'
#
loop_
_entity.id
_entity.type
_entity.pdbx_description
1 polymer ?
#
loop_
_entity_poly.entity_id
_entity_poly.type
_entity_poly.pdbx_seq_one_letter_code
_entity_poly.pdbx_strand_id
1 'polypeptide(L)'
;MSRQAAPLKRRQLILSFAAFGGAMLLHGCGGGSDGGTDLNDRSDLLELAESKPELSLFVEAIGAAGLRDRLSQSGTNTAFAPTNDAFNALFGELGVSKDQLFADTTTLKATLEYHLLGKVMPRDAIPEGEAIEPVSGGFFKIDDANGGLQFKDGRNRTGNVVSTDSVAANGVLHTLDRVMLPANKNISQTIAVTPELTVLGAALLAANLSTTLEGSGPFTLFAPSNDAFAALLVELNTTEAALLADTAQLNKILSYHVLQSRQLKKELLHDKARVTLQGGVVRIDDNYVLTDTQGRSANITQPDVFNTNGVIHIIDKVLLPA
;
A
#
# COMPACT_ATOMS: atom_id res chain seq x y z
N MET A 1 37.08 -10.89 -42.75
CA MET A 1 37.97 -10.59 -41.62
C MET A 1 37.06 -10.30 -40.41
N SER A 2 36.86 -11.32 -39.59
CA SER A 2 35.98 -11.31 -38.42
C SER A 2 36.79 -10.83 -37.21
N ARG A 3 36.15 -10.03 -36.35
CA ARG A 3 36.61 -9.84 -34.96
C ARG A 3 35.42 -10.09 -34.03
N GLN A 4 35.50 -11.26 -33.40
CA GLN A 4 34.71 -11.63 -32.23
C GLN A 4 35.16 -10.81 -31.01
N ALA A 5 34.22 -10.28 -30.27
CA ALA A 5 34.44 -9.71 -28.92
C ALA A 5 34.09 -10.78 -27.89
N ALA A 6 35.02 -11.06 -26.98
CA ALA A 6 34.90 -12.03 -25.91
C ALA A 6 34.16 -11.47 -24.66
N PRO A 7 33.50 -12.32 -23.84
CA PRO A 7 32.72 -11.87 -22.67
C PRO A 7 33.65 -11.63 -21.45
N LEU A 8 33.33 -10.56 -20.70
CA LEU A 8 33.97 -10.19 -19.45
C LEU A 8 33.54 -11.11 -18.29
N LYS A 9 34.54 -11.75 -17.68
CA LYS A 9 34.41 -12.64 -16.51
C LYS A 9 34.10 -11.82 -15.23
N ARG A 10 33.07 -12.22 -14.49
CA ARG A 10 32.82 -11.81 -13.10
C ARG A 10 33.99 -12.26 -12.21
N ARG A 11 34.65 -11.33 -11.53
CA ARG A 11 35.60 -11.61 -10.45
C ARG A 11 34.81 -11.73 -9.14
N GLN A 12 34.81 -12.94 -8.58
CA GLN A 12 34.43 -13.18 -7.17
C GLN A 12 35.62 -12.72 -6.29
N LEU A 13 35.32 -11.85 -5.33
CA LEU A 13 36.25 -11.45 -4.29
C LEU A 13 36.01 -12.34 -3.08
N ILE A 14 36.88 -13.30 -2.84
CA ILE A 14 36.94 -14.12 -1.62
C ILE A 14 37.80 -13.36 -0.61
N LEU A 15 37.20 -12.92 0.48
CA LEU A 15 37.94 -12.38 1.64
C LEU A 15 38.28 -13.53 2.59
N SER A 16 39.56 -13.87 2.65
CA SER A 16 40.12 -14.81 3.60
C SER A 16 40.37 -14.15 4.94
N PHE A 17 39.78 -14.70 6.02
CA PHE A 17 40.14 -14.37 7.39
C PHE A 17 41.40 -15.10 7.79
N ALA A 18 42.48 -14.35 8.12
CA ALA A 18 43.62 -14.86 8.81
C ALA A 18 43.57 -14.44 10.28
N ALA A 19 43.48 -15.44 11.17
CA ALA A 19 43.61 -15.27 12.60
C ALA A 19 45.10 -15.09 12.97
N PHE A 20 45.41 -14.05 13.74
CA PHE A 20 46.67 -13.95 14.47
C PHE A 20 46.35 -13.59 15.93
N GLY A 21 46.64 -14.54 16.82
CA GLY A 21 46.68 -14.33 18.25
C GLY A 21 47.98 -13.72 18.69
N GLY A 22 47.94 -12.88 19.73
CA GLY A 22 49.14 -12.34 20.36
C GLY A 22 48.76 -11.49 21.58
N ALA A 23 49.07 -11.93 22.75
CA ALA A 23 48.74 -11.36 24.07
C ALA A 23 49.75 -10.27 24.51
N MET A 24 49.26 -9.47 25.50
CA MET A 24 49.99 -8.65 26.50
C MET A 24 50.42 -7.23 26.09
N LEU A 25 50.06 -6.20 26.80
CA LEU A 25 50.36 -5.74 28.18
C LEU A 25 49.65 -4.41 28.47
N LEU A 26 49.23 -4.26 29.70
CA LEU A 26 48.74 -3.03 30.32
C LEU A 26 49.79 -1.92 30.29
N HIS A 27 49.40 -0.65 30.03
CA HIS A 27 49.79 0.55 30.76
C HIS A 27 49.10 1.81 30.25
N GLY A 28 48.54 2.58 31.15
CA GLY A 28 48.62 4.03 31.12
C GLY A 28 47.40 4.82 30.71
N CYS A 29 46.77 5.47 31.65
CA CYS A 29 45.85 6.61 31.55
C CYS A 29 46.26 7.65 30.50
N GLY A 30 45.29 8.08 29.68
CA GLY A 30 45.41 9.26 28.83
C GLY A 30 44.09 9.50 28.15
N GLY A 31 43.30 10.50 28.62
CA GLY A 31 42.01 10.87 28.03
C GLY A 31 42.17 11.32 26.59
N GLY A 32 41.40 10.72 25.73
CA GLY A 32 41.17 11.10 24.36
C GLY A 32 39.76 10.68 24.03
N SER A 33 38.84 11.63 23.96
CA SER A 33 37.46 11.42 23.51
C SER A 33 37.50 11.17 21.98
N ASP A 34 37.71 9.92 21.59
CA ASP A 34 37.42 9.49 20.24
C ASP A 34 35.92 9.20 20.16
N GLY A 35 35.23 10.08 19.45
CA GLY A 35 33.81 9.98 19.20
C GLY A 35 33.47 8.79 18.27
N GLY A 36 33.65 7.59 18.79
CA GLY A 36 32.96 6.41 18.27
C GLY A 36 31.54 6.48 18.79
N THR A 37 30.60 6.82 17.95
CA THR A 37 29.17 6.67 18.26
C THR A 37 28.90 5.18 18.42
N ASP A 38 28.94 4.70 19.67
CA ASP A 38 28.50 3.38 20.04
C ASP A 38 27.04 3.23 19.58
N LEU A 39 26.78 2.23 18.70
CA LEU A 39 25.42 1.90 18.26
C LEU A 39 24.50 1.52 19.42
N ASN A 40 25.06 1.23 20.59
CA ASN A 40 24.35 0.93 21.84
C ASN A 40 23.86 2.17 22.60
N ASP A 41 24.23 3.39 22.19
CA ASP A 41 23.84 4.65 22.85
C ASP A 41 22.75 5.40 22.06
N ARG A 42 22.16 4.77 21.06
CA ARG A 42 21.01 5.34 20.34
C ARG A 42 19.73 5.04 21.10
N SER A 43 18.91 6.08 21.29
CA SER A 43 17.56 5.95 21.82
C SER A 43 16.71 5.00 20.94
N ASP A 44 15.75 4.32 21.56
CA ASP A 44 14.76 3.53 20.84
C ASP A 44 13.76 4.43 20.08
N LEU A 45 12.83 3.81 19.32
CA LEU A 45 11.83 4.57 18.53
C LEU A 45 10.90 5.39 19.43
N LEU A 46 10.59 4.94 20.65
CA LEU A 46 9.74 5.67 21.58
C LEU A 46 10.46 6.90 22.12
N GLU A 47 11.68 6.73 22.63
CA GLU A 47 12.51 7.82 23.13
C GLU A 47 12.84 8.84 22.03
N LEU A 48 13.09 8.36 20.81
CA LEU A 48 13.29 9.23 19.65
C LEU A 48 12.03 10.05 19.32
N ALA A 49 10.84 9.46 19.41
CA ALA A 49 9.59 10.17 19.21
C ALA A 49 9.33 11.17 20.35
N GLU A 50 9.62 10.79 21.61
CA GLU A 50 9.49 11.64 22.79
C GLU A 50 10.43 12.87 22.73
N SER A 51 11.58 12.75 22.07
CA SER A 51 12.53 13.86 21.87
C SER A 51 12.05 14.92 20.88
N LYS A 52 10.97 14.65 20.15
CA LYS A 52 10.43 15.51 19.07
C LYS A 52 9.12 16.17 19.52
N PRO A 53 9.10 17.48 19.85
CA PRO A 53 7.88 18.17 20.32
C PRO A 53 6.70 18.09 19.36
N GLU A 54 6.96 18.06 18.05
CA GLU A 54 5.96 17.93 16.98
C GLU A 54 5.27 16.55 16.95
N LEU A 55 5.77 15.56 17.70
CA LEU A 55 5.22 14.20 17.80
C LEU A 55 4.55 13.92 19.14
N SER A 56 4.36 14.91 20.01
CA SER A 56 3.84 14.70 21.36
C SER A 56 2.45 14.04 21.38
N LEU A 57 1.55 14.36 20.42
CA LEU A 57 0.25 13.68 20.30
C LEU A 57 0.39 12.23 19.81
N PHE A 58 1.37 11.94 18.97
CA PHE A 58 1.66 10.55 18.57
C PHE A 58 2.12 9.72 19.78
N VAL A 59 3.04 10.26 20.60
CA VAL A 59 3.53 9.60 21.83
C VAL A 59 2.38 9.37 22.82
N GLU A 60 1.53 10.39 23.03
CA GLU A 60 0.35 10.27 23.89
C GLU A 60 -0.61 9.19 23.39
N ALA A 61 -0.88 9.17 22.07
CA ALA A 61 -1.73 8.17 21.41
C ALA A 61 -1.15 6.75 21.56
N ILE A 62 0.17 6.56 21.36
CA ILE A 62 0.88 5.29 21.58
C ILE A 62 0.70 4.81 23.03
N GLY A 63 0.78 5.73 24.00
CA GLY A 63 0.51 5.42 25.40
C GLY A 63 -0.93 4.99 25.64
N ALA A 64 -1.90 5.75 25.14
CA ALA A 64 -3.32 5.45 25.27
C ALA A 64 -3.73 4.12 24.62
N ALA A 65 -3.09 3.76 23.50
CA ALA A 65 -3.31 2.49 22.79
C ALA A 65 -2.59 1.29 23.40
N GLY A 66 -1.74 1.49 24.45
CA GLY A 66 -0.94 0.42 25.06
C GLY A 66 0.16 -0.13 24.13
N LEU A 67 0.72 0.72 23.27
CA LEU A 67 1.74 0.33 22.28
C LEU A 67 3.16 0.79 22.63
N ARG A 68 3.41 1.32 23.86
CA ARG A 68 4.74 1.77 24.29
C ARG A 68 5.78 0.68 24.13
N ASP A 69 5.51 -0.50 24.67
CA ASP A 69 6.41 -1.65 24.59
C ASP A 69 6.74 -2.05 23.15
N ARG A 70 5.79 -1.86 22.23
CA ARG A 70 5.99 -2.15 20.81
C ARG A 70 7.04 -1.25 20.15
N LEU A 71 7.12 0.02 20.57
CA LEU A 71 8.10 0.97 20.06
C LEU A 71 9.45 0.90 20.78
N SER A 72 9.47 0.46 22.06
CA SER A 72 10.70 0.38 22.86
C SER A 72 11.41 -0.98 22.75
N GLN A 73 10.69 -2.07 22.41
CA GLN A 73 11.31 -3.39 22.31
C GLN A 73 12.41 -3.45 21.25
N SER A 74 13.45 -4.23 21.55
CA SER A 74 14.47 -4.59 20.56
C SER A 74 13.84 -5.32 19.38
N GLY A 75 14.26 -4.99 18.16
CA GLY A 75 13.72 -5.59 16.95
C GLY A 75 14.01 -4.71 15.73
N THR A 76 13.35 -5.04 14.65
CA THR A 76 13.43 -4.30 13.39
C THR A 76 12.08 -3.67 13.11
N ASN A 77 11.93 -2.36 13.34
CA ASN A 77 10.65 -1.68 13.19
C ASN A 77 10.78 -0.44 12.31
N THR A 78 9.66 -0.04 11.71
CA THR A 78 9.50 1.28 11.10
C THR A 78 8.26 1.93 11.70
N ALA A 79 8.39 3.17 12.12
CA ALA A 79 7.26 3.98 12.57
C ALA A 79 7.03 5.14 11.58
N PHE A 80 5.84 5.24 11.04
CA PHE A 80 5.34 6.41 10.31
C PHE A 80 4.59 7.28 11.30
N ALA A 81 5.25 8.28 11.89
CA ALA A 81 4.74 9.08 13.00
C ALA A 81 4.03 10.35 12.50
N PRO A 82 2.70 10.50 12.68
CA PRO A 82 2.00 11.73 12.34
C PRO A 82 2.36 12.86 13.30
N THR A 83 2.48 14.08 12.75
CA THR A 83 2.68 15.29 13.55
C THR A 83 1.46 15.65 14.40
N ASN A 84 1.63 16.56 15.35
CA ASN A 84 0.52 17.14 16.12
C ASN A 84 -0.53 17.79 15.20
N ASP A 85 -0.10 18.49 14.15
CA ASP A 85 -1.00 19.09 13.16
C ASP A 85 -1.79 18.03 12.39
N ALA A 86 -1.16 16.88 12.08
CA ALA A 86 -1.84 15.75 11.46
C ALA A 86 -2.97 15.20 12.35
N PHE A 87 -2.75 15.09 13.67
CA PHE A 87 -3.79 14.68 14.62
C PHE A 87 -4.89 15.73 14.76
N ASN A 88 -4.54 17.02 14.85
CA ASN A 88 -5.50 18.10 14.92
C ASN A 88 -6.41 18.14 13.67
N ALA A 89 -5.82 17.92 12.48
CA ALA A 89 -6.58 17.79 11.24
C ALA A 89 -7.53 16.59 11.28
N LEU A 90 -7.09 15.44 11.83
CA LEU A 90 -7.93 14.25 11.98
C LEU A 90 -9.12 14.49 12.92
N PHE A 91 -8.91 15.16 14.06
CA PHE A 91 -10.01 15.50 14.98
C PHE A 91 -11.08 16.32 14.26
N GLY A 92 -10.68 17.32 13.46
CA GLY A 92 -11.60 18.12 12.64
C GLY A 92 -12.29 17.30 11.56
N GLU A 93 -11.58 16.42 10.85
CA GLU A 93 -12.12 15.56 9.80
C GLU A 93 -13.18 14.58 10.33
N LEU A 94 -12.96 14.02 11.52
CA LEU A 94 -13.87 13.08 12.14
C LEU A 94 -14.98 13.74 12.96
N GLY A 95 -14.85 15.04 13.27
CA GLY A 95 -15.78 15.75 14.15
C GLY A 95 -15.75 15.26 15.61
N VAL A 96 -14.59 14.79 16.09
CA VAL A 96 -14.39 14.26 17.45
C VAL A 96 -13.32 15.04 18.19
N SER A 97 -13.39 15.04 19.54
CA SER A 97 -12.30 15.58 20.36
C SER A 97 -11.14 14.56 20.48
N LYS A 98 -9.96 15.06 20.90
CA LYS A 98 -8.84 14.20 21.27
C LYS A 98 -9.25 13.12 22.26
N ASP A 99 -9.92 13.52 23.36
CA ASP A 99 -10.31 12.62 24.43
C ASP A 99 -11.29 11.53 23.93
N GLN A 100 -12.20 11.89 23.04
CA GLN A 100 -13.12 10.92 22.42
C GLN A 100 -12.37 9.89 21.57
N LEU A 101 -11.42 10.34 20.73
CA LEU A 101 -10.64 9.41 19.89
C LEU A 101 -9.77 8.52 20.74
N PHE A 102 -9.09 9.07 21.77
CA PHE A 102 -8.16 8.33 22.63
C PHE A 102 -8.87 7.38 23.61
N ALA A 103 -10.14 7.65 23.94
CA ALA A 103 -10.97 6.74 24.73
C ALA A 103 -11.43 5.51 23.93
N ASP A 104 -11.54 5.59 22.59
CA ASP A 104 -11.77 4.43 21.72
C ASP A 104 -10.44 3.70 21.45
N THR A 105 -9.97 2.98 22.46
CA THR A 105 -8.69 2.28 22.43
C THR A 105 -8.61 1.23 21.32
N THR A 106 -9.73 0.65 20.90
CA THR A 106 -9.77 -0.35 19.82
C THR A 106 -9.47 0.30 18.47
N THR A 107 -10.19 1.36 18.14
CA THR A 107 -9.98 2.12 16.89
C THR A 107 -8.61 2.80 16.89
N LEU A 108 -8.20 3.38 18.03
CA LEU A 108 -6.91 4.04 18.16
C LEU A 108 -5.76 3.05 17.96
N LYS A 109 -5.82 1.88 18.59
CA LYS A 109 -4.81 0.83 18.46
C LYS A 109 -4.69 0.35 17.01
N ALA A 110 -5.81 0.01 16.36
CA ALA A 110 -5.81 -0.41 14.96
C ALA A 110 -5.24 0.68 14.04
N THR A 111 -5.58 1.95 14.29
CA THR A 111 -5.04 3.09 13.55
C THR A 111 -3.52 3.22 13.75
N LEU A 112 -3.02 3.14 14.98
CA LEU A 112 -1.59 3.27 15.24
C LEU A 112 -0.79 2.06 14.75
N GLU A 113 -1.30 0.84 14.88
CA GLU A 113 -0.68 -0.35 14.28
C GLU A 113 -0.62 -0.27 12.75
N TYR A 114 -1.52 0.49 12.10
CA TYR A 114 -1.47 0.79 10.67
C TYR A 114 -0.31 1.75 10.30
N HIS A 115 0.30 2.42 11.26
CA HIS A 115 1.50 3.26 11.11
C HIS A 115 2.80 2.51 11.38
N LEU A 116 2.74 1.26 11.79
CA LEU A 116 3.90 0.48 12.20
C LEU A 116 4.19 -0.67 11.24
N LEU A 117 5.46 -0.86 10.91
CA LEU A 117 5.92 -2.04 10.19
C LEU A 117 6.80 -2.90 11.09
N GLY A 118 6.70 -4.22 10.96
CA GLY A 118 7.58 -5.19 11.62
C GLY A 118 8.90 -5.42 10.88
N LYS A 119 9.40 -4.43 10.16
CA LYS A 119 10.68 -4.46 9.43
C LYS A 119 11.26 -3.06 9.36
N VAL A 120 12.58 -2.96 9.23
CA VAL A 120 13.24 -1.67 8.94
C VAL A 120 13.04 -1.34 7.47
N MET A 121 12.52 -0.16 7.19
CA MET A 121 12.28 0.35 5.84
C MET A 121 12.79 1.80 5.75
N PRO A 122 14.09 2.01 5.51
CA PRO A 122 14.61 3.35 5.22
C PRO A 122 14.07 3.84 3.87
N ARG A 123 14.25 5.14 3.59
CA ARG A 123 13.72 5.78 2.38
C ARG A 123 14.06 5.04 1.08
N ASP A 124 15.29 4.59 0.95
CA ASP A 124 15.79 3.89 -0.24
C ASP A 124 15.26 2.45 -0.39
N ALA A 125 14.67 1.90 0.68
CA ALA A 125 14.02 0.59 0.68
C ALA A 125 12.49 0.65 0.51
N ILE A 126 11.91 1.85 0.39
CA ILE A 126 10.46 2.01 0.17
C ILE A 126 10.11 1.50 -1.23
N PRO A 127 9.22 0.50 -1.36
CA PRO A 127 8.79 -0.01 -2.66
C PRO A 127 7.76 0.95 -3.27
N GLU A 128 8.24 1.95 -3.99
CA GLU A 128 7.40 3.01 -4.54
C GLU A 128 6.30 2.46 -5.47
N GLY A 129 5.06 2.86 -5.21
CA GLY A 129 3.89 2.47 -5.99
C GLY A 129 3.40 1.05 -5.73
N GLU A 130 4.06 0.27 -4.87
CA GLU A 130 3.66 -1.07 -4.48
C GLU A 130 3.01 -1.08 -3.09
N ALA A 131 2.38 -2.21 -2.74
CA ALA A 131 1.72 -2.33 -1.45
C ALA A 131 2.70 -2.49 -0.30
N ILE A 132 2.52 -1.70 0.75
CA ILE A 132 3.22 -1.80 2.02
C ILE A 132 2.24 -2.33 3.06
N GLU A 133 2.58 -3.43 3.72
CA GLU A 133 1.71 -4.09 4.70
C GLU A 133 2.11 -3.69 6.12
N PRO A 134 1.22 -2.98 6.87
CA PRO A 134 1.43 -2.63 8.26
C PRO A 134 1.13 -3.78 9.22
N VAL A 135 1.47 -3.59 10.50
CA VAL A 135 1.25 -4.58 11.57
C VAL A 135 -0.23 -4.93 11.75
N SER A 136 -1.13 -3.96 11.59
CA SER A 136 -2.58 -4.18 11.67
C SER A 136 -3.17 -4.97 10.50
N GLY A 137 -2.37 -5.28 9.48
CA GLY A 137 -2.88 -5.80 8.21
C GLY A 137 -3.44 -4.69 7.31
N GLY A 138 -4.03 -5.11 6.19
CA GLY A 138 -4.38 -4.18 5.12
C GLY A 138 -3.14 -3.73 4.35
N PHE A 139 -3.20 -2.56 3.74
CA PHE A 139 -2.05 -2.00 3.01
C PHE A 139 -2.23 -0.50 2.76
N PHE A 140 -1.11 0.17 2.54
CA PHE A 140 -1.00 1.51 1.99
C PHE A 140 0.10 1.50 0.91
N LYS A 141 0.29 2.59 0.19
CA LYS A 141 1.42 2.76 -0.71
C LYS A 141 2.07 4.11 -0.54
N ILE A 142 3.31 4.20 -0.97
CA ILE A 142 4.07 5.45 -1.06
C ILE A 142 4.56 5.61 -2.49
N ASP A 143 4.35 6.79 -3.07
CA ASP A 143 4.83 7.17 -4.40
C ASP A 143 5.83 8.33 -4.27
N ASP A 144 6.81 8.44 -5.16
CA ASP A 144 7.52 9.71 -5.36
C ASP A 144 6.61 10.67 -6.14
N ALA A 145 6.32 11.80 -5.54
CA ALA A 145 5.48 12.84 -6.13
C ALA A 145 6.22 14.19 -6.06
N ASN A 146 6.66 14.69 -7.21
CA ASN A 146 7.30 15.99 -7.34
C ASN A 146 8.57 16.18 -6.47
N GLY A 147 9.35 15.11 -6.28
CA GLY A 147 10.58 15.10 -5.49
C GLY A 147 10.38 14.94 -3.98
N GLY A 148 9.18 14.58 -3.54
CA GLY A 148 8.82 14.21 -2.18
C GLY A 148 8.06 12.89 -2.14
N LEU A 149 8.03 12.24 -0.98
CA LEU A 149 7.26 11.00 -0.80
C LEU A 149 5.83 11.34 -0.40
N GLN A 150 4.87 10.81 -1.14
CA GLN A 150 3.45 10.91 -0.84
C GLN A 150 2.88 9.53 -0.58
N PHE A 151 2.17 9.36 0.53
CA PHE A 151 1.45 8.12 0.79
C PHE A 151 -0.02 8.22 0.36
N LYS A 152 -0.61 7.06 0.06
CA LYS A 152 -2.05 6.85 -0.08
C LYS A 152 -2.48 5.81 0.94
N ASP A 153 -3.41 6.18 1.83
CA ASP A 153 -3.87 5.31 2.91
C ASP A 153 -5.05 4.40 2.48
N GLY A 154 -5.48 3.51 3.38
CA GLY A 154 -6.56 2.57 3.14
C GLY A 154 -7.92 3.21 2.85
N ARG A 155 -8.14 4.47 3.23
CA ARG A 155 -9.34 5.26 2.89
C ARG A 155 -9.19 6.08 1.63
N ASN A 156 -8.12 5.82 0.84
CA ASN A 156 -7.81 6.53 -0.39
C ASN A 156 -7.47 8.01 -0.20
N ARG A 157 -7.08 8.42 1.02
CA ARG A 157 -6.60 9.76 1.31
C ARG A 157 -5.10 9.83 1.06
N THR A 158 -4.61 10.97 0.62
CA THR A 158 -3.18 11.22 0.41
C THR A 158 -2.63 12.13 1.50
N GLY A 159 -1.37 11.94 1.84
CA GLY A 159 -0.58 12.79 2.72
C GLY A 159 0.89 12.66 2.36
N ASN A 160 1.75 13.49 2.95
CA ASN A 160 3.17 13.53 2.63
C ASN A 160 4.02 12.94 3.76
N VAL A 161 5.13 12.31 3.38
CA VAL A 161 6.21 11.99 4.30
C VAL A 161 7.10 13.22 4.39
N VAL A 162 7.00 13.98 5.48
CA VAL A 162 7.68 15.28 5.65
C VAL A 162 9.11 15.17 6.13
N SER A 163 9.46 14.04 6.78
CA SER A 163 10.83 13.72 7.17
C SER A 163 11.04 12.21 7.13
N THR A 164 12.21 11.79 6.67
CA THR A 164 12.59 10.38 6.57
C THR A 164 13.81 10.06 7.42
N ASP A 165 14.01 8.77 7.70
CA ASP A 165 15.27 8.21 8.21
C ASP A 165 15.78 8.80 9.53
N SER A 166 14.88 9.17 10.44
CA SER A 166 15.28 9.38 11.84
C SER A 166 15.60 8.02 12.45
N VAL A 167 16.90 7.70 12.63
CA VAL A 167 17.39 6.36 13.00
C VAL A 167 17.38 6.21 14.51
N ALA A 168 16.75 5.14 14.99
CA ALA A 168 16.76 4.66 16.38
C ALA A 168 17.56 3.34 16.50
N ALA A 169 17.84 2.90 17.74
CA ALA A 169 18.52 1.63 17.99
C ALA A 169 17.74 0.42 17.46
N ASN A 170 16.41 0.49 17.49
CA ASN A 170 15.49 -0.60 17.12
C ASN A 170 14.68 -0.32 15.84
N GLY A 171 15.08 0.68 15.02
CA GLY A 171 14.36 0.93 13.79
C GLY A 171 14.56 2.31 13.17
N VAL A 172 13.60 2.70 12.34
CA VAL A 172 13.58 4.00 11.65
C VAL A 172 12.21 4.67 11.82
N LEU A 173 12.22 6.00 11.97
CA LEU A 173 11.03 6.82 12.10
C LEU A 173 10.93 7.78 10.90
N HIS A 174 9.78 7.78 10.25
CA HIS A 174 9.37 8.74 9.24
C HIS A 174 8.25 9.60 9.79
N THR A 175 8.27 10.90 9.53
CA THR A 175 7.24 11.83 10.01
C THR A 175 6.23 12.11 8.90
N LEU A 176 4.94 12.09 9.26
CA LEU A 176 3.82 12.32 8.34
C LEU A 176 3.07 13.61 8.65
N ASP A 177 2.57 14.28 7.60
CA ASP A 177 1.68 15.44 7.73
C ASP A 177 0.19 15.07 7.89
N ARG A 178 -0.15 13.79 7.82
CA ARG A 178 -1.52 13.28 7.99
C ARG A 178 -1.51 11.92 8.69
N VAL A 179 -2.51 11.67 9.54
CA VAL A 179 -2.74 10.34 10.14
C VAL A 179 -3.28 9.39 9.07
N MET A 180 -2.65 8.24 8.87
CA MET A 180 -3.13 7.19 7.97
C MET A 180 -4.30 6.44 8.60
N LEU A 181 -5.33 6.13 7.81
CA LEU A 181 -6.46 5.31 8.27
C LEU A 181 -6.56 4.02 7.44
N PRO A 182 -6.79 2.87 8.10
CA PRO A 182 -7.04 1.63 7.40
C PRO A 182 -8.33 1.71 6.59
N ALA A 183 -8.44 0.87 5.55
CA ALA A 183 -9.66 0.75 4.76
C ALA A 183 -10.85 0.37 5.66
N ASN A 184 -12.02 0.90 5.34
CA ASN A 184 -13.25 0.65 6.10
C ASN A 184 -14.42 0.24 5.20
N LYS A 185 -14.18 0.07 3.91
CA LYS A 185 -15.17 -0.41 2.93
C LYS A 185 -14.58 -1.55 2.12
N ASN A 186 -15.37 -2.57 1.85
CA ASN A 186 -15.04 -3.57 0.85
C ASN A 186 -15.36 -3.07 -0.57
N ILE A 187 -15.02 -3.88 -1.59
CA ILE A 187 -15.21 -3.53 -3.00
C ILE A 187 -16.69 -3.20 -3.29
N SER A 188 -17.64 -4.05 -2.85
CA SER A 188 -19.07 -3.81 -3.09
C SER A 188 -19.57 -2.52 -2.44
N GLN A 189 -19.13 -2.25 -1.21
CA GLN A 189 -19.50 -1.01 -0.50
C GLN A 189 -18.92 0.24 -1.17
N THR A 190 -17.72 0.14 -1.73
CA THR A 190 -17.11 1.25 -2.47
C THR A 190 -17.86 1.52 -3.77
N ILE A 191 -18.21 0.49 -4.53
CA ILE A 191 -19.02 0.62 -5.75
C ILE A 191 -20.35 1.30 -5.45
N ALA A 192 -21.04 0.90 -4.37
CA ALA A 192 -22.34 1.43 -4.00
C ALA A 192 -22.37 2.94 -3.70
N VAL A 193 -21.21 3.52 -3.33
CA VAL A 193 -21.08 4.96 -3.01
C VAL A 193 -20.32 5.76 -4.08
N THR A 194 -19.91 5.11 -5.19
CA THR A 194 -19.17 5.73 -6.28
C THR A 194 -20.10 6.04 -7.45
N PRO A 195 -20.42 7.33 -7.72
CA PRO A 195 -21.43 7.70 -8.72
C PRO A 195 -21.12 7.22 -10.14
N GLU A 196 -19.85 7.14 -10.50
CA GLU A 196 -19.39 6.69 -11.84
C GLU A 196 -19.44 5.16 -12.01
N LEU A 197 -19.79 4.38 -10.97
CA LEU A 197 -19.89 2.92 -10.98
C LEU A 197 -21.31 2.40 -10.73
N THR A 198 -22.33 3.23 -10.84
CA THR A 198 -23.74 2.85 -10.54
C THR A 198 -24.25 1.74 -11.46
N VAL A 199 -23.92 1.79 -12.75
CA VAL A 199 -24.28 0.74 -13.71
C VAL A 199 -23.56 -0.57 -13.38
N LEU A 200 -22.27 -0.52 -13.02
CA LEU A 200 -21.52 -1.69 -12.55
C LEU A 200 -22.17 -2.29 -11.30
N GLY A 201 -22.58 -1.45 -10.34
CA GLY A 201 -23.28 -1.90 -9.14
C GLY A 201 -24.56 -2.68 -9.44
N ALA A 202 -25.42 -2.15 -10.33
CA ALA A 202 -26.62 -2.82 -10.79
C ALA A 202 -26.29 -4.15 -11.51
N ALA A 203 -25.26 -4.15 -12.36
CA ALA A 203 -24.81 -5.32 -13.10
C ALA A 203 -24.27 -6.44 -12.18
N LEU A 204 -23.50 -6.09 -11.16
CA LEU A 204 -22.99 -7.05 -10.16
C LEU A 204 -24.11 -7.68 -9.34
N LEU A 205 -25.14 -6.91 -9.00
CA LEU A 205 -26.32 -7.43 -8.32
C LEU A 205 -27.10 -8.41 -9.22
N ALA A 206 -27.35 -8.03 -10.49
CA ALA A 206 -28.05 -8.88 -11.45
C ALA A 206 -27.26 -10.18 -11.76
N ALA A 207 -25.94 -10.12 -11.79
CA ALA A 207 -25.06 -11.28 -11.99
C ALA A 207 -24.85 -12.15 -10.75
N ASN A 208 -25.40 -11.78 -9.56
CA ASN A 208 -25.15 -12.42 -8.27
C ASN A 208 -23.65 -12.45 -7.85
N LEU A 209 -22.84 -11.47 -8.29
CA LEU A 209 -21.43 -11.36 -7.97
C LEU A 209 -21.12 -10.47 -6.78
N SER A 210 -22.10 -9.71 -6.29
CA SER A 210 -21.92 -8.82 -5.14
C SER A 210 -21.47 -9.59 -3.90
N THR A 211 -22.06 -10.75 -3.60
CA THR A 211 -21.67 -11.61 -2.46
C THR A 211 -20.25 -12.15 -2.60
N THR A 212 -19.80 -12.46 -3.83
CA THR A 212 -18.41 -12.87 -4.09
C THR A 212 -17.44 -11.73 -3.74
N LEU A 213 -17.75 -10.50 -4.16
CA LEU A 213 -16.93 -9.31 -3.90
C LEU A 213 -17.08 -8.76 -2.47
N GLU A 214 -18.00 -9.26 -1.68
CA GLU A 214 -18.09 -9.03 -0.23
C GLU A 214 -17.20 -9.98 0.57
N GLY A 215 -16.74 -11.08 -0.05
CA GLY A 215 -15.86 -12.05 0.57
C GLY A 215 -14.49 -11.46 0.96
N SER A 216 -13.70 -12.26 1.68
CA SER A 216 -12.42 -11.82 2.26
C SER A 216 -11.34 -11.46 1.24
N GLY A 217 -11.48 -11.87 -0.03
CA GLY A 217 -10.46 -11.60 -1.06
C GLY A 217 -9.14 -12.35 -0.84
N PRO A 218 -7.99 -11.81 -1.24
CA PRO A 218 -7.86 -10.50 -1.90
C PRO A 218 -8.31 -10.50 -3.37
N PHE A 219 -8.91 -9.38 -3.81
CA PHE A 219 -9.37 -9.21 -5.18
C PHE A 219 -8.74 -7.99 -5.85
N THR A 220 -8.66 -8.04 -7.19
CA THR A 220 -8.52 -6.85 -8.03
C THR A 220 -9.73 -6.79 -8.95
N LEU A 221 -10.42 -5.67 -8.95
CA LEU A 221 -11.54 -5.43 -9.85
C LEU A 221 -11.15 -4.36 -10.87
N PHE A 222 -11.15 -4.72 -12.13
CA PHE A 222 -11.16 -3.75 -13.24
C PHE A 222 -12.61 -3.28 -13.41
N ALA A 223 -12.95 -2.11 -12.90
CA ALA A 223 -14.30 -1.58 -12.80
C ALA A 223 -14.64 -0.68 -14.00
N PRO A 224 -15.45 -1.12 -14.96
CA PRO A 224 -15.90 -0.26 -16.05
C PRO A 224 -16.77 0.88 -15.51
N SER A 225 -16.49 2.11 -15.98
CA SER A 225 -17.30 3.27 -15.66
C SER A 225 -18.70 3.18 -16.33
N ASN A 226 -19.61 4.04 -15.89
CA ASN A 226 -20.93 4.18 -16.55
C ASN A 226 -20.78 4.48 -18.05
N ASP A 227 -19.80 5.32 -18.43
CA ASP A 227 -19.54 5.64 -19.85
C ASP A 227 -19.02 4.41 -20.61
N ALA A 228 -18.21 3.56 -19.96
CA ALA A 228 -17.73 2.29 -20.54
C ALA A 228 -18.91 1.35 -20.83
N PHE A 229 -19.90 1.27 -19.94
CA PHE A 229 -21.12 0.50 -20.18
C PHE A 229 -21.97 1.13 -21.29
N ALA A 230 -22.15 2.45 -21.31
CA ALA A 230 -22.89 3.13 -22.37
C ALA A 230 -22.28 2.86 -23.75
N ALA A 231 -20.95 2.89 -23.86
CA ALA A 231 -20.24 2.52 -25.09
C ALA A 231 -20.48 1.06 -25.49
N LEU A 232 -20.47 0.12 -24.52
CA LEU A 232 -20.77 -1.30 -24.78
C LEU A 232 -22.19 -1.51 -25.29
N LEU A 233 -23.19 -0.83 -24.71
CA LEU A 233 -24.60 -0.94 -25.16
C LEU A 233 -24.77 -0.51 -26.60
N VAL A 234 -24.11 0.55 -27.04
CA VAL A 234 -24.08 1.00 -28.43
C VAL A 234 -23.41 -0.05 -29.31
N GLU A 235 -22.25 -0.58 -28.92
CA GLU A 235 -21.47 -1.58 -29.65
C GLU A 235 -22.30 -2.89 -29.89
N LEU A 236 -23.00 -3.35 -28.82
CA LEU A 236 -23.84 -4.55 -28.90
C LEU A 236 -25.23 -4.31 -29.48
N ASN A 237 -25.57 -3.07 -29.83
CA ASN A 237 -26.91 -2.65 -30.25
C ASN A 237 -28.02 -3.17 -29.30
N THR A 238 -27.83 -2.97 -28.00
CA THR A 238 -28.73 -3.45 -26.95
C THR A 238 -29.06 -2.35 -25.95
N THR A 239 -29.94 -2.64 -25.01
CA THR A 239 -30.31 -1.71 -23.92
C THR A 239 -29.72 -2.21 -22.58
N GLU A 240 -29.57 -1.31 -21.61
CA GLU A 240 -29.16 -1.67 -20.26
C GLU A 240 -30.09 -2.73 -19.65
N ALA A 241 -31.41 -2.56 -19.79
CA ALA A 241 -32.38 -3.52 -19.29
C ALA A 241 -32.22 -4.92 -19.91
N ALA A 242 -31.91 -5.00 -21.21
CA ALA A 242 -31.69 -6.28 -21.88
C ALA A 242 -30.37 -6.92 -21.43
N LEU A 243 -29.30 -6.13 -21.27
CA LEU A 243 -28.02 -6.60 -20.74
C LEU A 243 -28.17 -7.14 -19.30
N LEU A 244 -28.87 -6.41 -18.43
CA LEU A 244 -29.11 -6.81 -17.04
C LEU A 244 -30.02 -8.06 -16.92
N ALA A 245 -30.87 -8.32 -17.89
CA ALA A 245 -31.74 -9.50 -17.93
C ALA A 245 -30.98 -10.79 -18.32
N ASP A 246 -29.88 -10.69 -19.07
CA ASP A 246 -29.03 -11.85 -19.41
C ASP A 246 -27.99 -12.09 -18.31
N THR A 247 -28.46 -12.66 -17.21
CA THR A 247 -27.63 -12.91 -16.01
C THR A 247 -26.45 -13.83 -16.28
N ALA A 248 -26.57 -14.78 -17.23
CA ALA A 248 -25.50 -15.71 -17.57
C ALA A 248 -24.37 -15.01 -18.32
N GLN A 249 -24.70 -14.24 -19.36
CA GLN A 249 -23.71 -13.45 -20.09
C GLN A 249 -23.07 -12.39 -19.19
N LEU A 250 -23.88 -11.72 -18.38
CA LEU A 250 -23.41 -10.69 -17.45
C LEU A 250 -22.43 -11.26 -16.42
N ASN A 251 -22.74 -12.42 -15.85
CA ASN A 251 -21.83 -13.11 -14.92
C ASN A 251 -20.50 -13.48 -15.63
N LYS A 252 -20.54 -14.00 -16.86
CA LYS A 252 -19.34 -14.31 -17.65
C LYS A 252 -18.49 -13.08 -17.89
N ILE A 253 -19.10 -11.95 -18.27
CA ILE A 253 -18.41 -10.68 -18.50
C ILE A 253 -17.81 -10.14 -17.19
N LEU A 254 -18.60 -10.03 -16.13
CA LEU A 254 -18.15 -9.39 -14.89
C LEU A 254 -17.12 -10.22 -14.12
N SER A 255 -17.23 -11.55 -14.11
CA SER A 255 -16.20 -12.42 -13.55
C SER A 255 -14.87 -12.35 -14.32
N TYR A 256 -14.89 -11.97 -15.59
CA TYR A 256 -13.69 -11.69 -16.40
C TYR A 256 -12.97 -10.40 -15.97
N HIS A 257 -13.63 -9.49 -15.26
CA HIS A 257 -13.05 -8.27 -14.70
C HIS A 257 -12.41 -8.44 -13.31
N VAL A 258 -12.49 -9.63 -12.71
CA VAL A 258 -12.02 -9.89 -11.35
C VAL A 258 -10.78 -10.77 -11.36
N LEU A 259 -9.73 -10.35 -10.66
CA LEU A 259 -8.60 -11.20 -10.31
C LEU A 259 -8.73 -11.66 -8.85
N GLN A 260 -8.32 -12.91 -8.57
CA GLN A 260 -8.27 -13.46 -7.21
C GLN A 260 -6.94 -13.19 -6.50
N SER A 261 -6.43 -11.98 -6.68
CA SER A 261 -5.22 -11.47 -6.05
C SER A 261 -5.29 -9.94 -5.96
N ARG A 262 -4.63 -9.35 -4.96
CA ARG A 262 -4.44 -7.89 -4.92
C ARG A 262 -3.28 -7.52 -5.85
N GLN A 263 -3.51 -6.59 -6.75
CA GLN A 263 -2.51 -6.06 -7.66
C GLN A 263 -2.68 -4.54 -7.77
N LEU A 264 -1.74 -3.77 -7.22
CA LEU A 264 -1.70 -2.33 -7.46
C LEU A 264 -1.26 -2.05 -8.89
N LYS A 265 -1.50 -0.84 -9.38
CA LYS A 265 -1.18 -0.47 -10.75
C LYS A 265 0.25 -0.85 -11.15
N LYS A 266 1.24 -0.54 -10.30
CA LYS A 266 2.63 -0.87 -10.57
C LYS A 266 2.91 -2.37 -10.57
N GLU A 267 2.26 -3.11 -9.69
CA GLU A 267 2.38 -4.57 -9.59
C GLU A 267 1.81 -5.31 -10.81
N LEU A 268 0.89 -4.67 -11.56
CA LEU A 268 0.35 -5.24 -12.79
C LEU A 268 1.43 -5.50 -13.86
N LEU A 269 2.55 -4.76 -13.82
CA LEU A 269 3.66 -4.93 -14.77
C LEU A 269 4.58 -6.11 -14.45
N HIS A 270 4.52 -6.68 -13.23
CA HIS A 270 5.36 -7.83 -12.84
C HIS A 270 5.03 -9.09 -13.65
N ASP A 271 3.77 -9.24 -14.02
CA ASP A 271 3.31 -10.29 -14.94
C ASP A 271 2.21 -9.70 -15.83
N LYS A 272 2.46 -9.64 -17.13
CA LYS A 272 1.60 -8.99 -18.12
C LYS A 272 0.39 -9.81 -18.56
N ALA A 273 0.22 -11.01 -18.00
CA ALA A 273 -0.91 -11.89 -18.28
C ALA A 273 -1.55 -12.34 -16.96
N ARG A 274 -2.80 -11.95 -16.75
CA ARG A 274 -3.53 -12.25 -15.51
C ARG A 274 -4.72 -13.17 -15.80
N VAL A 275 -4.80 -14.27 -15.06
CA VAL A 275 -5.95 -15.16 -15.07
C VAL A 275 -7.06 -14.55 -14.22
N THR A 276 -8.25 -14.42 -14.82
CA THR A 276 -9.42 -13.82 -14.17
C THR A 276 -10.24 -14.87 -13.42
N LEU A 277 -11.18 -14.42 -12.60
CA LEU A 277 -12.14 -15.30 -11.90
C LEU A 277 -12.94 -16.16 -12.88
N GLN A 278 -13.22 -15.66 -14.09
CA GLN A 278 -13.88 -16.38 -15.17
C GLN A 278 -12.99 -17.49 -15.80
N GLY A 279 -11.66 -17.44 -15.60
CA GLY A 279 -10.67 -18.37 -16.16
C GLY A 279 -9.98 -17.88 -17.43
N GLY A 280 -10.48 -16.83 -18.07
CA GLY A 280 -9.80 -16.19 -19.21
C GLY A 280 -8.63 -15.32 -18.77
N VAL A 281 -7.89 -14.79 -19.74
CA VAL A 281 -6.68 -14.01 -19.51
C VAL A 281 -6.87 -12.57 -19.96
N VAL A 282 -6.57 -11.61 -19.09
CA VAL A 282 -6.37 -10.19 -19.44
C VAL A 282 -4.88 -9.93 -19.57
N ARG A 283 -4.47 -9.26 -20.65
CA ARG A 283 -3.08 -8.84 -20.88
C ARG A 283 -2.92 -7.37 -20.54
N ILE A 284 -1.74 -7.01 -20.04
CA ILE A 284 -1.43 -5.64 -19.63
C ILE A 284 -0.09 -5.26 -20.27
N ASP A 285 -0.06 -4.14 -20.98
CA ASP A 285 1.18 -3.64 -21.60
C ASP A 285 1.95 -2.69 -20.68
N ASP A 286 3.11 -2.21 -21.14
CA ASP A 286 3.99 -1.30 -20.39
C ASP A 286 3.35 0.09 -20.15
N ASN A 287 2.28 0.42 -20.85
CA ASN A 287 1.50 1.64 -20.67
C ASN A 287 0.27 1.44 -19.79
N TYR A 288 0.13 0.26 -19.16
CA TYR A 288 -1.02 -0.16 -18.36
C TYR A 288 -2.33 -0.26 -19.15
N VAL A 289 -2.24 -0.50 -20.46
CA VAL A 289 -3.40 -0.78 -21.30
C VAL A 289 -3.76 -2.25 -21.14
N LEU A 290 -5.01 -2.48 -20.75
CA LEU A 290 -5.59 -3.83 -20.65
C LEU A 290 -6.05 -4.27 -22.03
N THR A 291 -5.75 -5.51 -22.40
CA THR A 291 -6.25 -6.12 -23.65
C THR A 291 -6.96 -7.43 -23.33
N ASP A 292 -8.20 -7.55 -23.79
CA ASP A 292 -9.02 -8.75 -23.62
C ASP A 292 -8.72 -9.83 -24.66
N THR A 293 -9.40 -10.97 -24.56
CA THR A 293 -9.22 -12.09 -25.51
C THR A 293 -9.75 -11.82 -26.91
N GLN A 294 -10.56 -10.78 -27.10
CA GLN A 294 -11.05 -10.34 -28.40
C GLN A 294 -10.17 -9.26 -29.04
N GLY A 295 -9.04 -8.88 -28.36
CA GLY A 295 -8.13 -7.85 -28.84
C GLY A 295 -8.62 -6.42 -28.59
N ARG A 296 -9.63 -6.22 -27.74
CA ARG A 296 -10.13 -4.90 -27.34
C ARG A 296 -9.26 -4.33 -26.25
N SER A 297 -9.05 -3.04 -26.26
CA SER A 297 -8.20 -2.34 -25.28
C SER A 297 -9.01 -1.44 -24.36
N ALA A 298 -8.64 -1.42 -23.08
CA ALA A 298 -9.17 -0.52 -22.07
C ALA A 298 -8.03 0.18 -21.31
N ASN A 299 -8.22 1.45 -20.97
CA ASN A 299 -7.28 2.22 -20.16
C ASN A 299 -7.74 2.27 -18.70
N ILE A 300 -6.78 2.25 -17.79
CA ILE A 300 -7.04 2.53 -16.37
C ILE A 300 -7.12 4.05 -16.21
N THR A 301 -8.32 4.56 -15.94
CA THR A 301 -8.58 5.99 -15.74
C THR A 301 -8.34 6.43 -14.31
N GLN A 302 -8.68 5.57 -13.33
CA GLN A 302 -8.40 5.79 -11.92
C GLN A 302 -7.83 4.51 -11.30
N PRO A 303 -6.51 4.48 -11.02
CA PRO A 303 -5.88 3.33 -10.40
C PRO A 303 -6.01 3.32 -8.88
N ASP A 304 -5.83 2.14 -8.30
CA ASP A 304 -5.51 1.95 -6.89
C ASP A 304 -6.55 2.55 -5.92
N VAL A 305 -7.85 2.22 -6.10
CA VAL A 305 -8.88 2.52 -5.11
C VAL A 305 -8.89 1.38 -4.08
N PHE A 306 -8.41 1.67 -2.88
CA PHE A 306 -8.18 0.68 -1.82
C PHE A 306 -9.46 0.29 -1.09
N ASN A 307 -9.53 -1.00 -0.74
CA ASN A 307 -10.66 -1.60 -0.04
C ASN A 307 -10.15 -2.63 0.98
N THR A 308 -10.98 -3.00 1.93
CA THR A 308 -10.63 -4.00 2.97
C THR A 308 -10.28 -5.36 2.39
N ASN A 309 -10.83 -5.72 1.24
CA ASN A 309 -10.68 -7.01 0.60
C ASN A 309 -10.05 -6.96 -0.80
N GLY A 310 -9.42 -5.83 -1.17
CA GLY A 310 -8.76 -5.73 -2.46
C GLY A 310 -8.59 -4.32 -3.00
N VAL A 311 -8.47 -4.21 -4.31
CA VAL A 311 -8.26 -2.95 -5.01
C VAL A 311 -9.19 -2.86 -6.23
N ILE A 312 -9.65 -1.65 -6.54
CA ILE A 312 -10.40 -1.33 -7.76
C ILE A 312 -9.52 -0.48 -8.67
N HIS A 313 -9.51 -0.79 -9.96
CA HIS A 313 -9.02 0.08 -11.02
C HIS A 313 -10.19 0.43 -11.93
N ILE A 314 -10.55 1.71 -12.01
CA ILE A 314 -11.63 2.16 -12.90
C ILE A 314 -11.08 2.19 -14.33
N ILE A 315 -11.84 1.64 -15.27
CA ILE A 315 -11.47 1.50 -16.68
C ILE A 315 -12.51 2.14 -17.60
N ASP A 316 -12.04 2.59 -18.77
CA ASP A 316 -12.85 3.31 -19.78
C ASP A 316 -13.60 2.40 -20.75
N LYS A 317 -13.42 1.07 -20.66
CA LYS A 317 -14.08 0.11 -21.53
C LYS A 317 -14.38 -1.20 -20.81
N VAL A 318 -15.53 -1.81 -21.10
CA VAL A 318 -15.87 -3.17 -20.64
C VAL A 318 -15.02 -4.19 -21.40
N LEU A 319 -14.33 -5.08 -20.71
CA LEU A 319 -13.56 -6.18 -21.27
C LEU A 319 -14.50 -7.34 -21.60
N LEU A 320 -14.29 -8.01 -22.73
CA LEU A 320 -15.10 -9.16 -23.13
C LEU A 320 -14.27 -10.44 -23.18
N PRO A 321 -14.72 -11.51 -22.50
CA PRO A 321 -14.13 -12.84 -22.66
C PRO A 321 -14.44 -13.41 -24.04
N ALA A 322 -13.67 -14.42 -24.47
CA ALA A 322 -13.93 -15.19 -25.70
C ALA A 322 -15.26 -15.94 -25.62
#